data_91e7beab0ba250608665a27485f83fd6
#
_entry.id   91e7beab0ba250608665a27485f83fd6
#
_cell.length_a   1.000
_cell.length_b   1.000
_cell.length_c   1.000
_cell.angle_alpha   90.00
_cell.angle_beta   90.00
_cell.angle_gamma   90.00
#
_symmetry.space_group_name_H-M   'P 1'
#
loop_
_entity.id
_entity.type
_entity.pdbx_description
1 polymer ?
#
loop_
_entity_poly.entity_id
_entity_poly.type
_entity_poly.pdbx_seq_one_letter_code
_entity_poly.pdbx_strand_id
1 'polypeptide(L)'
;STYGIALKKFLRHLADIQGIDPESPIDALREDHALAFLRDLVPEDIKTPEQVSRMRTAQTTFAAVRKFYAYLVSFDLHPTLSTEKLRVRASALLPRFTPPPPDVRTEELERIVEHVRRLPPQANPTRELRRLKIRALILFLFRTGVRVSELCALRKQDIDLETGTARIYRAKGGKSRTVHFDSETAEALLAYWQARGDSGRGSGTYPAFSGRDRPGQPGRPIAPRTVQALVSRLCEEAGVEFPVTPHSFRHGLATELVRRRVRESTVQAILGHASPVTTRIYVHLTAQDAADEYHAVFGAYRRPGKQRRAGDE
;
A
#
# COMPACT_ATOMS: atom_id res chain seq x y z
N SER A 1 14.86 6.14 -8.28
CA SER A 1 14.30 5.97 -6.93
C SER A 1 13.65 7.27 -6.47
N THR A 2 12.68 7.22 -5.59
CA THR A 2 12.01 8.41 -5.01
C THR A 2 13.02 9.37 -4.36
N TYR A 3 14.02 8.83 -3.69
CA TYR A 3 15.12 9.62 -3.10
C TYR A 3 15.94 10.36 -4.15
N GLY A 4 16.26 9.72 -5.29
CA GLY A 4 16.99 10.40 -6.36
C GLY A 4 16.22 11.56 -6.97
N ILE A 5 14.90 11.44 -7.09
CA ILE A 5 14.04 12.54 -7.57
C ILE A 5 14.01 13.69 -6.54
N ALA A 6 13.89 13.34 -5.27
CA ALA A 6 13.87 14.33 -4.17
C ALA A 6 15.19 15.11 -4.09
N LEU A 7 16.33 14.41 -4.17
CA LEU A 7 17.65 15.07 -4.16
C LEU A 7 17.86 15.94 -5.40
N LYS A 8 17.42 15.52 -6.59
CA LYS A 8 17.48 16.37 -7.79
C LYS A 8 16.66 17.65 -7.63
N LYS A 9 15.50 17.59 -6.99
CA LYS A 9 14.69 18.78 -6.66
C LYS A 9 15.42 19.69 -5.69
N PHE A 10 16.06 19.13 -4.68
CA PHE A 10 16.82 19.89 -3.70
C PHE A 10 18.04 20.56 -4.36
N LEU A 11 18.82 19.84 -5.17
CA LEU A 11 19.96 20.42 -5.89
C LEU A 11 19.54 21.57 -6.81
N ARG A 12 18.40 21.44 -7.50
CA ARG A 12 17.87 22.53 -8.32
C ARG A 12 17.50 23.74 -7.46
N HIS A 13 16.82 23.54 -6.34
CA HIS A 13 16.51 24.63 -5.40
C HIS A 13 17.78 25.33 -4.88
N LEU A 14 18.84 24.57 -4.56
CA LEU A 14 20.12 25.14 -4.16
C LEU A 14 20.72 26.04 -5.25
N ALA A 15 20.72 25.58 -6.50
CA ALA A 15 21.26 26.36 -7.62
C ALA A 15 20.39 27.60 -7.93
N ASP A 16 19.07 27.41 -8.05
CA ASP A 16 18.16 28.45 -8.54
C ASP A 16 17.90 29.56 -7.50
N ILE A 17 17.90 29.21 -6.20
CA ILE A 17 17.45 30.11 -5.12
C ILE A 17 18.58 30.46 -4.13
N GLN A 18 19.51 29.56 -3.88
CA GLN A 18 20.55 29.69 -2.86
C GLN A 18 21.93 29.99 -3.45
N GLY A 19 22.08 30.00 -4.78
CA GLY A 19 23.35 30.23 -5.46
C GLY A 19 24.42 29.16 -5.21
N ILE A 20 24.01 27.98 -4.82
CA ILE A 20 24.90 26.81 -4.61
C ILE A 20 24.69 25.84 -5.76
N ASP A 21 25.61 25.81 -6.67
CA ASP A 21 25.63 24.89 -7.81
C ASP A 21 26.42 23.58 -7.49
N PRO A 22 26.39 22.59 -8.38
CA PRO A 22 27.12 21.34 -8.21
C PRO A 22 28.65 21.49 -8.10
N GLU A 23 29.22 22.61 -8.57
CA GLU A 23 30.65 22.91 -8.52
C GLU A 23 31.03 23.60 -7.21
N SER A 24 30.05 24.06 -6.43
CA SER A 24 30.29 24.72 -5.15
C SER A 24 30.94 23.77 -4.15
N PRO A 25 31.88 24.23 -3.32
CA PRO A 25 32.46 23.41 -2.27
C PRO A 25 31.40 22.88 -1.31
N ILE A 26 31.57 21.64 -0.86
CA ILE A 26 30.56 20.95 -0.01
C ILE A 26 30.35 21.65 1.32
N ASP A 27 31.39 22.36 1.84
CA ASP A 27 31.34 23.12 3.07
C ASP A 27 30.53 24.44 2.95
N ALA A 28 30.17 24.84 1.73
CA ALA A 28 29.18 25.89 1.50
C ALA A 28 27.77 25.50 1.93
N LEU A 29 27.48 24.21 2.02
CA LEU A 29 26.16 23.72 2.40
C LEU A 29 25.89 23.95 3.90
N ARG A 30 24.69 24.44 4.23
CA ARG A 30 24.26 24.73 5.62
C ARG A 30 22.90 24.12 5.89
N GLU A 31 22.55 23.95 7.17
CA GLU A 31 21.20 23.50 7.56
C GLU A 31 20.11 24.46 7.04
N ASP A 32 20.41 25.78 6.97
CA ASP A 32 19.46 26.79 6.50
C ASP A 32 19.01 26.55 5.06
N HIS A 33 19.86 26.03 4.20
CA HIS A 33 19.50 25.68 2.82
C HIS A 33 18.44 24.56 2.77
N ALA A 34 18.59 23.55 3.61
CA ALA A 34 17.59 22.49 3.72
C ALA A 34 16.27 23.00 4.33
N LEU A 35 16.35 23.94 5.28
CA LEU A 35 15.18 24.54 5.92
C LEU A 35 14.43 25.49 4.97
N ALA A 36 15.14 26.25 4.14
CA ALA A 36 14.54 27.06 3.08
C ALA A 36 13.79 26.18 2.07
N PHE A 37 14.43 25.10 1.61
CA PHE A 37 13.78 24.13 0.74
C PHE A 37 12.52 23.49 1.39
N LEU A 38 12.57 23.21 2.68
CA LEU A 38 11.40 22.70 3.41
C LEU A 38 10.25 23.71 3.42
N ARG A 39 10.53 25.00 3.65
CA ARG A 39 9.52 26.06 3.64
C ARG A 39 8.80 26.14 2.30
N ASP A 40 9.53 26.03 1.19
CA ASP A 40 8.96 26.06 -0.16
C ASP A 40 8.09 24.84 -0.49
N LEU A 41 8.39 23.71 0.16
CA LEU A 41 7.62 22.47 -0.03
C LEU A 41 6.33 22.42 0.78
N VAL A 42 6.33 23.04 1.97
CA VAL A 42 5.21 22.95 2.92
C VAL A 42 4.10 23.91 2.47
N PRO A 43 2.86 23.43 2.33
CA PRO A 43 1.73 24.29 2.05
C PRO A 43 1.43 25.18 3.27
N GLU A 44 1.02 26.42 3.04
CA GLU A 44 0.65 27.36 4.10
C GLU A 44 -0.53 26.87 4.95
N ASP A 45 -1.49 26.23 4.33
CA ASP A 45 -2.67 25.63 4.94
C ASP A 45 -2.79 24.13 4.60
N ILE A 46 -3.43 23.34 5.48
CA ILE A 46 -3.70 21.92 5.28
C ILE A 46 -5.20 21.67 5.52
N LYS A 47 -6.05 22.17 4.62
CA LYS A 47 -7.51 22.06 4.71
C LYS A 47 -8.10 21.16 3.63
N THR A 48 -7.44 21.06 2.48
CA THR A 48 -7.95 20.30 1.33
C THR A 48 -7.18 18.99 1.12
N PRO A 49 -7.80 17.98 0.46
CA PRO A 49 -7.12 16.72 0.12
C PRO A 49 -5.84 16.94 -0.71
N GLU A 50 -5.82 17.96 -1.56
CA GLU A 50 -4.65 18.31 -2.35
C GLU A 50 -3.51 18.82 -1.47
N GLN A 51 -3.80 19.72 -0.52
CA GLN A 51 -2.84 20.23 0.46
C GLN A 51 -2.30 19.12 1.35
N VAL A 52 -3.15 18.17 1.77
CA VAL A 52 -2.74 16.94 2.47
C VAL A 52 -1.76 16.12 1.64
N SER A 53 -2.03 15.94 0.34
CA SER A 53 -1.15 15.22 -0.58
C SER A 53 0.19 15.94 -0.77
N ARG A 54 0.17 17.27 -0.91
CA ARG A 54 1.38 18.11 -1.00
C ARG A 54 2.20 17.99 0.28
N MET A 55 1.59 18.04 1.44
CA MET A 55 2.27 17.90 2.73
C MET A 55 2.96 16.54 2.88
N ARG A 56 2.28 15.44 2.51
CA ARG A 56 2.90 14.09 2.47
C ARG A 56 4.10 14.03 1.53
N THR A 57 3.99 14.67 0.38
CA THR A 57 5.08 14.78 -0.61
C THR A 57 6.23 15.59 -0.05
N ALA A 58 5.96 16.71 0.63
CA ALA A 58 6.96 17.54 1.30
C ALA A 58 7.72 16.73 2.37
N GLN A 59 7.02 16.03 3.24
CA GLN A 59 7.62 15.17 4.27
C GLN A 59 8.53 14.08 3.66
N THR A 60 8.06 13.41 2.61
CA THR A 60 8.84 12.36 1.93
C THR A 60 10.07 12.92 1.22
N THR A 61 9.91 14.06 0.55
CA THR A 61 10.99 14.75 -0.16
C THR A 61 12.04 15.23 0.83
N PHE A 62 11.63 15.87 1.92
CA PHE A 62 12.53 16.35 2.96
C PHE A 62 13.23 15.22 3.73
N ALA A 63 12.57 14.06 3.91
CA ALA A 63 13.22 12.89 4.50
C ALA A 63 14.43 12.41 3.69
N ALA A 64 14.41 12.55 2.35
CA ALA A 64 15.57 12.26 1.51
C ALA A 64 16.71 13.28 1.73
N VAL A 65 16.39 14.57 1.85
CA VAL A 65 17.37 15.62 2.15
C VAL A 65 18.00 15.38 3.52
N ARG A 66 17.20 15.08 4.55
CA ARG A 66 17.73 14.75 5.88
C ARG A 66 18.69 13.56 5.86
N LYS A 67 18.40 12.53 5.06
CA LYS A 67 19.31 11.38 4.90
C LYS A 67 20.60 11.76 4.18
N PHE A 68 20.55 12.67 3.22
CA PHE A 68 21.73 13.21 2.57
C PHE A 68 22.62 13.96 3.56
N TYR A 69 22.05 14.84 4.38
CA TYR A 69 22.78 15.52 5.45
C TYR A 69 23.36 14.54 6.47
N ALA A 70 22.58 13.53 6.87
CA ALA A 70 23.08 12.49 7.76
C ALA A 70 24.24 11.69 7.14
N TYR A 71 24.22 11.45 5.84
CA TYR A 71 25.32 10.84 5.13
C TYR A 71 26.58 11.71 5.19
N LEU A 72 26.47 13.02 4.90
CA LEU A 72 27.61 13.94 4.96
C LEU A 72 28.25 13.96 6.35
N VAL A 73 27.44 13.97 7.39
CA VAL A 73 27.93 13.98 8.78
C VAL A 73 28.55 12.63 9.16
N SER A 74 27.91 11.50 8.81
CA SER A 74 28.38 10.16 9.21
C SER A 74 29.67 9.71 8.50
N PHE A 75 30.04 10.35 7.40
CA PHE A 75 31.27 10.09 6.66
C PHE A 75 32.27 11.23 6.76
N ASP A 76 32.08 12.16 7.72
CA ASP A 76 32.95 13.31 7.95
C ASP A 76 33.23 14.15 6.69
N LEU A 77 32.27 14.18 5.76
CA LEU A 77 32.39 14.92 4.50
C LEU A 77 32.09 16.41 4.65
N HIS A 78 31.61 16.85 5.84
CA HIS A 78 31.29 18.23 6.10
C HIS A 78 31.64 18.61 7.56
N PRO A 79 32.40 19.69 7.81
CA PRO A 79 32.99 19.95 9.12
C PRO A 79 32.00 20.47 10.19
N THR A 80 30.90 21.13 9.79
CA THR A 80 30.05 21.90 10.72
C THR A 80 28.57 21.51 10.73
N LEU A 81 28.10 20.64 9.80
CA LEU A 81 26.70 20.25 9.76
C LEU A 81 26.29 19.43 10.99
N SER A 82 25.10 19.72 11.50
CA SER A 82 24.50 18.99 12.60
C SER A 82 23.12 18.44 12.21
N THR A 83 23.02 17.12 12.16
CA THR A 83 21.74 16.43 11.91
C THR A 83 20.71 16.71 12.99
N GLU A 84 21.16 16.90 14.24
CA GLU A 84 20.27 17.22 15.37
C GLU A 84 19.71 18.64 15.25
N LYS A 85 20.55 19.64 14.94
CA LYS A 85 20.08 21.02 14.69
C LYS A 85 19.07 21.04 13.54
N LEU A 86 19.37 20.34 12.44
CA LEU A 86 18.45 20.23 11.30
C LEU A 86 17.12 19.57 11.72
N ARG A 87 17.16 18.50 12.52
CA ARG A 87 15.97 17.82 13.00
C ARG A 87 15.08 18.73 13.86
N VAL A 88 15.66 19.39 14.84
CA VAL A 88 14.91 20.27 15.76
C VAL A 88 14.29 21.43 15.00
N ARG A 89 15.07 22.14 14.17
CA ARG A 89 14.59 23.29 13.41
C ARG A 89 13.55 22.90 12.36
N ALA A 90 13.73 21.77 11.68
CA ALA A 90 12.75 21.26 10.74
C ALA A 90 11.44 20.87 11.42
N SER A 91 11.49 20.32 12.65
CA SER A 91 10.27 19.97 13.40
C SER A 91 9.43 21.20 13.79
N ALA A 92 10.08 22.36 13.96
CA ALA A 92 9.39 23.62 14.23
C ALA A 92 8.71 24.22 12.97
N LEU A 93 9.22 23.91 11.78
CA LEU A 93 8.65 24.35 10.51
C LEU A 93 7.53 23.43 9.99
N LEU A 94 7.55 22.16 10.42
CA LEU A 94 6.53 21.22 10.00
C LEU A 94 5.29 21.38 10.89
N PRO A 95 4.12 21.68 10.33
CA PRO A 95 2.89 21.72 11.11
C PRO A 95 2.63 20.34 11.71
N ARG A 96 2.06 20.32 12.92
CA ARG A 96 1.61 19.08 13.56
C ARG A 96 0.42 18.52 12.76
N PHE A 97 0.74 17.72 11.78
CA PHE A 97 -0.23 17.10 10.90
C PHE A 97 -0.20 15.59 11.07
N THR A 98 -1.28 15.03 11.58
CA THR A 98 -1.55 13.60 11.55
C THR A 98 -2.47 13.36 10.35
N PRO A 99 -1.97 12.70 9.29
CA PRO A 99 -2.83 12.39 8.15
C PRO A 99 -4.03 11.57 8.64
N PRO A 100 -5.25 11.88 8.16
CA PRO A 100 -6.39 11.03 8.44
C PRO A 100 -6.07 9.59 8.00
N PRO A 101 -6.60 8.59 8.71
CA PRO A 101 -6.48 7.20 8.26
C PRO A 101 -6.98 7.10 6.82
N PRO A 102 -6.41 6.19 6.02
CA PRO A 102 -6.90 5.98 4.66
C PRO A 102 -8.39 5.60 4.73
N ASP A 103 -9.22 6.32 3.99
CA ASP A 103 -10.61 5.92 3.80
C ASP A 103 -10.59 4.64 2.96
N VAL A 104 -10.88 3.50 3.61
CA VAL A 104 -10.92 2.21 2.95
C VAL A 104 -12.36 1.74 2.92
N ARG A 105 -12.97 1.92 1.78
CA ARG A 105 -14.32 1.42 1.52
C ARG A 105 -14.23 -0.04 1.13
N THR A 106 -14.44 -0.93 2.09
CA THR A 106 -14.40 -2.39 1.86
C THR A 106 -15.40 -2.82 0.79
N GLU A 107 -16.55 -2.15 0.75
CA GLU A 107 -17.62 -2.37 -0.22
C GLU A 107 -17.14 -2.14 -1.67
N GLU A 108 -16.28 -1.16 -1.90
CA GLU A 108 -15.72 -0.90 -3.23
C GLU A 108 -14.74 -2.00 -3.67
N LEU A 109 -14.00 -2.56 -2.72
CA LEU A 109 -13.14 -3.72 -2.99
C LEU A 109 -13.97 -4.95 -3.33
N GLU A 110 -15.07 -5.17 -2.60
CA GLU A 110 -16.01 -6.26 -2.84
C GLU A 110 -16.69 -6.14 -4.21
N ARG A 111 -17.04 -4.91 -4.64
CA ARG A 111 -17.56 -4.68 -6.01
C ARG A 111 -16.58 -5.11 -7.08
N ILE A 112 -15.30 -4.79 -6.93
CA ILE A 112 -14.26 -5.23 -7.88
C ILE A 112 -14.15 -6.76 -7.88
N VAL A 113 -14.15 -7.39 -6.71
CA VAL A 113 -14.10 -8.85 -6.59
C VAL A 113 -15.31 -9.50 -7.24
N GLU A 114 -16.51 -8.98 -6.98
CA GLU A 114 -17.74 -9.50 -7.57
C GLU A 114 -17.79 -9.31 -9.09
N HIS A 115 -17.34 -8.16 -9.60
CA HIS A 115 -17.18 -7.92 -11.03
C HIS A 115 -16.27 -8.99 -11.67
N VAL A 116 -15.13 -9.26 -11.05
CA VAL A 116 -14.17 -10.26 -11.56
C VAL A 116 -14.72 -11.69 -11.49
N ARG A 117 -15.53 -12.02 -10.49
CA ARG A 117 -16.24 -13.32 -10.40
C ARG A 117 -17.21 -13.53 -11.56
N ARG A 118 -17.89 -12.44 -11.97
CA ARG A 118 -18.92 -12.46 -13.03
C ARG A 118 -18.36 -12.35 -14.44
N LEU A 119 -17.05 -12.17 -14.62
CA LEU A 119 -16.47 -12.12 -15.96
C LEU A 119 -16.78 -13.39 -16.74
N PRO A 120 -17.46 -13.31 -17.91
CA PRO A 120 -17.88 -14.47 -18.66
C PRO A 120 -16.68 -15.22 -19.26
N PRO A 121 -16.76 -16.56 -19.38
CA PRO A 121 -15.77 -17.36 -20.09
C PRO A 121 -15.57 -16.85 -21.53
N GLN A 122 -14.35 -16.98 -22.05
CA GLN A 122 -13.97 -16.49 -23.36
C GLN A 122 -13.66 -17.63 -24.30
N ALA A 123 -14.25 -17.63 -25.50
CA ALA A 123 -14.00 -18.65 -26.52
C ALA A 123 -12.54 -18.61 -27.05
N ASN A 124 -11.91 -17.44 -27.06
CA ASN A 124 -10.51 -17.29 -27.45
C ASN A 124 -9.58 -17.69 -26.32
N PRO A 125 -8.66 -18.66 -26.52
CA PRO A 125 -7.77 -19.15 -25.44
C PRO A 125 -6.90 -18.08 -24.79
N THR A 126 -6.42 -17.11 -25.57
CA THR A 126 -5.60 -15.99 -25.04
C THR A 126 -6.44 -15.04 -24.18
N ARG A 127 -7.68 -14.76 -24.58
CA ARG A 127 -8.60 -13.93 -23.79
C ARG A 127 -9.04 -14.67 -22.52
N GLU A 128 -9.28 -15.98 -22.62
CA GLU A 128 -9.63 -16.81 -21.47
C GLU A 128 -8.48 -16.87 -20.45
N LEU A 129 -7.26 -17.11 -20.91
CA LEU A 129 -6.08 -17.08 -20.05
C LEU A 129 -5.92 -15.72 -19.33
N ARG A 130 -6.19 -14.61 -20.04
CA ARG A 130 -6.19 -13.27 -19.42
C ARG A 130 -7.28 -13.13 -18.37
N ARG A 131 -8.50 -13.62 -18.63
CA ARG A 131 -9.62 -13.60 -17.66
C ARG A 131 -9.27 -14.38 -16.40
N LEU A 132 -8.77 -15.61 -16.56
CA LEU A 132 -8.37 -16.46 -15.44
C LEU A 132 -7.23 -15.82 -14.62
N LYS A 133 -6.24 -15.20 -15.28
CA LYS A 133 -5.20 -14.45 -14.59
C LYS A 133 -5.77 -13.30 -13.77
N ILE A 134 -6.68 -12.51 -14.34
CA ILE A 134 -7.30 -11.37 -13.65
C ILE A 134 -8.01 -11.85 -12.39
N ARG A 135 -8.82 -12.92 -12.51
CA ARG A 135 -9.54 -13.52 -11.38
C ARG A 135 -8.59 -13.99 -10.29
N ALA A 136 -7.58 -14.77 -10.64
CA ALA A 136 -6.60 -15.27 -9.68
C ALA A 136 -5.83 -14.13 -8.97
N LEU A 137 -5.42 -13.11 -9.72
CA LEU A 137 -4.64 -11.99 -9.19
C LEU A 137 -5.47 -11.15 -8.21
N ILE A 138 -6.69 -10.80 -8.56
CA ILE A 138 -7.55 -9.96 -7.71
C ILE A 138 -7.98 -10.71 -6.45
N LEU A 139 -8.40 -11.97 -6.56
CA LEU A 139 -8.72 -12.79 -5.39
C LEU A 139 -7.51 -12.94 -4.46
N PHE A 140 -6.33 -13.18 -5.02
CA PHE A 140 -5.11 -13.30 -4.23
C PHE A 140 -4.76 -11.99 -3.50
N LEU A 141 -4.84 -10.83 -4.17
CA LEU A 141 -4.64 -9.52 -3.52
C LEU A 141 -5.65 -9.29 -2.40
N PHE A 142 -6.91 -9.60 -2.65
CA PHE A 142 -8.00 -9.38 -1.71
C PHE A 142 -7.87 -10.22 -0.44
N ARG A 143 -7.50 -11.51 -0.57
CA ARG A 143 -7.38 -12.43 0.56
C ARG A 143 -6.06 -12.32 1.32
N THR A 144 -4.97 -11.96 0.64
CA THR A 144 -3.64 -11.98 1.26
C THR A 144 -3.11 -10.60 1.66
N GLY A 145 -3.61 -9.53 1.05
CA GLY A 145 -3.12 -8.18 1.29
C GLY A 145 -1.62 -8.00 1.04
N VAL A 146 -1.02 -8.81 0.16
CA VAL A 146 0.41 -8.69 -0.17
C VAL A 146 0.71 -7.36 -0.88
N ARG A 147 1.94 -6.85 -0.71
CA ARG A 147 2.35 -5.67 -1.47
C ARG A 147 2.48 -6.00 -2.95
N VAL A 148 2.21 -5.03 -3.82
CA VAL A 148 2.31 -5.24 -5.28
C VAL A 148 3.70 -5.74 -5.69
N SER A 149 4.76 -5.27 -5.06
CA SER A 149 6.12 -5.75 -5.32
C SER A 149 6.35 -7.19 -4.87
N GLU A 150 5.73 -7.61 -3.78
CA GLU A 150 5.75 -8.99 -3.28
C GLU A 150 4.99 -9.91 -4.23
N LEU A 151 3.79 -9.50 -4.66
CA LEU A 151 3.00 -10.23 -5.68
C LEU A 151 3.80 -10.47 -6.96
N CYS A 152 4.46 -9.41 -7.47
CA CYS A 152 5.23 -9.47 -8.71
C CYS A 152 6.46 -10.39 -8.62
N ALA A 153 7.01 -10.55 -7.41
CA ALA A 153 8.19 -11.40 -7.17
C ALA A 153 7.83 -12.87 -6.88
N LEU A 154 6.55 -13.17 -6.67
CA LEU A 154 6.08 -14.48 -6.23
C LEU A 154 6.27 -15.53 -7.33
N ARG A 155 6.74 -16.73 -6.95
CA ARG A 155 6.84 -17.89 -7.81
C ARG A 155 5.81 -18.93 -7.43
N LYS A 156 5.50 -19.86 -8.33
CA LYS A 156 4.54 -20.94 -8.04
C LYS A 156 4.97 -21.79 -6.84
N GLN A 157 6.26 -22.10 -6.72
CA GLN A 157 6.81 -22.88 -5.61
C GLN A 157 6.64 -22.22 -4.23
N ASP A 158 6.37 -20.91 -4.21
CA ASP A 158 6.14 -20.16 -2.98
C ASP A 158 4.67 -20.27 -2.51
N ILE A 159 3.81 -20.87 -3.31
CA ILE A 159 2.37 -21.02 -3.08
C ILE A 159 2.02 -22.48 -2.92
N ASP A 160 1.45 -22.82 -1.80
CA ASP A 160 0.92 -24.12 -1.47
C ASP A 160 -0.61 -24.10 -1.61
N LEU A 161 -1.12 -24.75 -2.65
CA LEU A 161 -2.56 -24.84 -2.92
C LEU A 161 -3.28 -25.84 -1.99
N GLU A 162 -2.54 -26.79 -1.38
CA GLU A 162 -3.15 -27.78 -0.48
C GLU A 162 -3.47 -27.14 0.88
N THR A 163 -2.56 -26.31 1.37
CA THR A 163 -2.73 -25.63 2.65
C THR A 163 -3.32 -24.24 2.56
N GLY A 164 -3.53 -23.69 1.33
CA GLY A 164 -4.02 -22.34 1.13
C GLY A 164 -3.04 -21.28 1.65
N THR A 165 -1.73 -21.50 1.50
CA THR A 165 -0.70 -20.61 2.02
C THR A 165 0.28 -20.15 0.96
N ALA A 166 0.91 -18.99 1.19
CA ALA A 166 2.02 -18.53 0.37
C ALA A 166 3.12 -17.92 1.24
N ARG A 167 4.39 -18.26 0.92
CA ARG A 167 5.56 -17.71 1.58
C ARG A 167 6.00 -16.44 0.86
N ILE A 168 5.99 -15.34 1.58
CA ILE A 168 6.39 -14.02 1.07
C ILE A 168 7.79 -13.68 1.60
N TYR A 169 8.72 -13.52 0.67
CA TYR A 169 10.10 -13.13 0.99
C TYR A 169 10.24 -11.61 1.00
N ARG A 170 10.91 -11.05 2.01
CA ARG A 170 11.23 -9.62 2.07
C ARG A 170 12.58 -9.36 1.41
N ALA A 171 12.59 -8.40 0.49
CA ALA A 171 13.81 -7.96 -0.18
C ALA A 171 14.81 -7.27 0.76
N LYS A 172 14.39 -6.81 1.95
CA LYS A 172 15.23 -6.10 2.92
C LYS A 172 15.06 -6.73 4.31
N GLY A 173 16.12 -7.35 4.84
CA GLY A 173 16.18 -7.86 6.23
C GLY A 173 15.79 -9.32 6.44
N GLY A 174 15.69 -10.16 5.39
CA GLY A 174 15.70 -11.64 5.51
C GLY A 174 14.50 -12.32 6.19
N LYS A 175 13.52 -11.57 6.72
CA LYS A 175 12.35 -12.16 7.37
C LYS A 175 11.27 -12.49 6.35
N SER A 176 10.97 -13.77 6.14
CA SER A 176 9.79 -14.22 5.39
C SER A 176 8.55 -14.22 6.30
N ARG A 177 7.38 -14.16 5.68
CA ARG A 177 6.10 -14.42 6.36
C ARG A 177 5.23 -15.33 5.51
N THR A 178 4.33 -16.03 6.15
CA THR A 178 3.27 -16.80 5.49
C THR A 178 2.00 -15.95 5.44
N VAL A 179 1.32 -15.96 4.31
CA VAL A 179 -0.01 -15.40 4.14
C VAL A 179 -0.98 -16.53 3.79
N HIS A 180 -2.25 -16.33 4.07
CA HIS A 180 -3.29 -17.34 3.89
C HIS A 180 -4.31 -16.86 2.86
N PHE A 181 -4.89 -17.78 2.12
CA PHE A 181 -5.97 -17.54 1.16
C PHE A 181 -6.97 -18.70 1.19
N ASP A 182 -8.15 -18.46 0.65
CA ASP A 182 -9.27 -19.41 0.64
C ASP A 182 -9.25 -20.35 -0.57
N SER A 183 -10.16 -21.34 -0.53
CA SER A 183 -10.30 -22.34 -1.59
C SER A 183 -10.66 -21.71 -2.94
N GLU A 184 -11.48 -20.64 -2.95
CA GLU A 184 -11.82 -19.93 -4.20
C GLU A 184 -10.57 -19.35 -4.87
N THR A 185 -9.67 -18.77 -4.06
CA THR A 185 -8.39 -18.25 -4.55
C THR A 185 -7.48 -19.36 -5.07
N ALA A 186 -7.44 -20.50 -4.36
CA ALA A 186 -6.67 -21.67 -4.78
C ALA A 186 -7.16 -22.22 -6.13
N GLU A 187 -8.47 -22.37 -6.29
CA GLU A 187 -9.10 -22.80 -7.55
C GLU A 187 -8.80 -21.84 -8.71
N ALA A 188 -8.88 -20.54 -8.45
CA ALA A 188 -8.58 -19.53 -9.45
C ALA A 188 -7.10 -19.55 -9.89
N LEU A 189 -6.17 -19.76 -8.95
CA LEU A 189 -4.75 -19.93 -9.23
C LEU A 189 -4.49 -21.20 -10.07
N LEU A 190 -5.10 -22.31 -9.67
CA LEU A 190 -4.97 -23.58 -10.38
C LEU A 190 -5.50 -23.47 -11.80
N ALA A 191 -6.70 -22.93 -12.00
CA ALA A 191 -7.30 -22.72 -13.30
C ALA A 191 -6.43 -21.83 -14.21
N TYR A 192 -5.88 -20.76 -13.66
CA TYR A 192 -4.97 -19.87 -14.39
C TYR A 192 -3.70 -20.63 -14.83
N TRP A 193 -3.06 -21.37 -13.94
CA TRP A 193 -1.82 -22.09 -14.25
C TRP A 193 -2.04 -23.25 -15.22
N GLN A 194 -3.18 -23.96 -15.12
CA GLN A 194 -3.56 -24.98 -16.08
C GLN A 194 -3.77 -24.39 -17.48
N ALA A 195 -4.53 -23.29 -17.59
CA ALA A 195 -4.75 -22.61 -18.87
C ALA A 195 -3.44 -22.02 -19.45
N ARG A 196 -2.47 -21.68 -18.61
CA ARG A 196 -1.14 -21.25 -19.03
C ARG A 196 -0.26 -22.41 -19.49
N GLY A 197 -0.63 -23.66 -19.17
CA GLY A 197 0.11 -24.85 -19.55
C GLY A 197 1.33 -25.10 -18.67
N ASP A 198 1.26 -24.74 -17.41
CA ASP A 198 2.34 -24.92 -16.42
C ASP A 198 2.45 -26.39 -16.01
N SER A 199 3.15 -27.18 -16.78
CA SER A 199 3.40 -28.61 -16.52
C SER A 199 4.88 -28.95 -16.56
N GLY A 200 5.26 -30.08 -15.97
CA GLY A 200 6.59 -30.64 -16.02
C GLY A 200 7.55 -30.17 -14.93
N ARG A 201 8.76 -30.78 -14.93
CA ARG A 201 9.82 -30.46 -13.98
C ARG A 201 10.26 -29.01 -14.15
N GLY A 202 10.38 -28.28 -13.01
CA GLY A 202 10.81 -26.88 -13.00
C GLY A 202 9.68 -25.86 -13.11
N SER A 203 8.41 -26.28 -13.35
CA SER A 203 7.28 -25.34 -13.39
C SER A 203 7.08 -24.55 -12.09
N GLY A 204 7.57 -25.04 -10.95
CA GLY A 204 7.59 -24.33 -9.67
C GLY A 204 8.37 -23.02 -9.69
N THR A 205 9.40 -22.92 -10.52
CA THR A 205 10.20 -21.68 -10.64
C THR A 205 9.54 -20.59 -11.47
N TYR A 206 8.44 -20.90 -12.15
CA TYR A 206 7.71 -19.93 -12.95
C TYR A 206 7.09 -18.82 -12.07
N PRO A 207 6.98 -17.60 -12.60
CA PRO A 207 6.26 -16.55 -11.88
C PRO A 207 4.84 -17.00 -11.56
N ALA A 208 4.38 -16.75 -10.35
CA ALA A 208 2.98 -17.00 -9.99
C ALA A 208 2.04 -16.22 -10.91
N PHE A 209 2.42 -14.97 -11.25
CA PHE A 209 1.72 -14.11 -12.19
C PHE A 209 2.68 -13.56 -13.24
N SER A 210 2.35 -13.74 -14.51
CA SER A 210 3.16 -13.28 -15.63
C SER A 210 2.56 -12.03 -16.28
N GLY A 211 3.42 -11.17 -16.83
CA GLY A 211 2.99 -9.97 -17.55
C GLY A 211 2.32 -10.29 -18.90
N ARG A 212 3.00 -11.07 -19.71
CA ARG A 212 2.48 -11.57 -20.98
C ARG A 212 2.51 -13.08 -20.96
N ASP A 213 1.33 -13.67 -20.95
CA ASP A 213 1.15 -15.10 -21.04
C ASP A 213 0.80 -15.50 -22.46
N ARG A 214 1.35 -16.63 -22.86
CA ARG A 214 0.88 -17.42 -24.00
C ARG A 214 0.64 -18.84 -23.51
N PRO A 215 -0.39 -19.56 -24.00
CA PRO A 215 -0.57 -20.96 -23.67
C PRO A 215 0.73 -21.76 -23.91
N GLY A 216 1.16 -22.52 -22.91
CA GLY A 216 2.42 -23.29 -22.96
C GLY A 216 3.72 -22.50 -22.74
N GLN A 217 3.66 -21.18 -22.57
CA GLN A 217 4.85 -20.35 -22.35
C GLN A 217 4.64 -19.35 -21.21
N PRO A 218 5.13 -19.61 -19.99
CA PRO A 218 5.11 -18.65 -18.92
C PRO A 218 5.97 -17.45 -19.29
N GLY A 219 5.39 -16.27 -19.21
CA GLY A 219 6.08 -15.01 -19.48
C GLY A 219 6.99 -14.57 -18.32
N ARG A 220 7.59 -13.39 -18.47
CA ARG A 220 8.30 -12.74 -17.36
C ARG A 220 7.33 -12.35 -16.24
N PRO A 221 7.81 -12.17 -14.99
CA PRO A 221 6.98 -11.69 -13.89
C PRO A 221 6.19 -10.45 -14.27
N ILE A 222 4.97 -10.33 -13.77
CA ILE A 222 4.13 -9.15 -13.97
C ILE A 222 4.79 -7.92 -13.33
N ALA A 223 4.74 -6.78 -14.03
CA ALA A 223 5.29 -5.55 -13.49
C ALA A 223 4.29 -4.83 -12.58
N PRO A 224 4.74 -4.12 -11.53
CA PRO A 224 3.87 -3.36 -10.64
C PRO A 224 2.94 -2.38 -11.38
N ARG A 225 3.44 -1.70 -12.40
CA ARG A 225 2.63 -0.78 -13.24
C ARG A 225 1.49 -1.50 -13.95
N THR A 226 1.71 -2.74 -14.41
CA THR A 226 0.68 -3.55 -15.07
C THR A 226 -0.43 -3.93 -14.08
N VAL A 227 -0.08 -4.25 -12.83
CA VAL A 227 -1.06 -4.53 -11.77
C VAL A 227 -1.84 -3.27 -11.42
N GLN A 228 -1.18 -2.13 -11.30
CA GLN A 228 -1.83 -0.83 -11.05
C GLN A 228 -2.83 -0.47 -12.16
N ALA A 229 -2.39 -0.52 -13.42
CA ALA A 229 -3.25 -0.26 -14.57
C ALA A 229 -4.44 -1.24 -14.66
N LEU A 230 -4.22 -2.52 -14.30
CA LEU A 230 -5.28 -3.52 -14.23
C LEU A 230 -6.33 -3.14 -13.19
N VAL A 231 -5.91 -2.79 -11.97
CA VAL A 231 -6.83 -2.41 -10.88
C VAL A 231 -7.60 -1.15 -11.27
N SER A 232 -6.95 -0.11 -11.81
CA SER A 232 -7.64 1.11 -12.27
C SER A 232 -8.72 0.81 -13.30
N ARG A 233 -8.42 -0.02 -14.31
CA ARG A 233 -9.39 -0.44 -15.32
C ARG A 233 -10.56 -1.22 -14.70
N LEU A 234 -10.31 -2.13 -13.75
CA LEU A 234 -11.36 -2.89 -13.08
C LEU A 234 -12.26 -1.99 -12.22
N CYS A 235 -11.73 -0.90 -11.65
CA CYS A 235 -12.54 0.12 -10.98
C CYS A 235 -13.55 0.76 -11.94
N GLU A 236 -13.07 1.17 -13.12
CA GLU A 236 -13.94 1.74 -14.17
C GLU A 236 -15.00 0.73 -14.62
N GLU A 237 -14.61 -0.52 -14.93
CA GLU A 237 -15.52 -1.59 -15.36
C GLU A 237 -16.54 -1.98 -14.28
N ALA A 238 -16.18 -1.90 -13.00
CA ALA A 238 -17.06 -2.23 -11.87
C ALA A 238 -17.90 -1.04 -11.36
N GLY A 239 -17.77 0.15 -11.98
CA GLY A 239 -18.47 1.36 -11.54
C GLY A 239 -18.04 1.83 -10.16
N VAL A 240 -16.76 1.68 -9.81
CA VAL A 240 -16.18 2.12 -8.55
C VAL A 240 -15.67 3.55 -8.72
N GLU A 241 -16.31 4.50 -8.03
CA GLU A 241 -15.96 5.91 -8.11
C GLU A 241 -14.73 6.27 -7.26
N PHE A 242 -14.47 5.49 -6.21
CA PHE A 242 -13.34 5.72 -5.32
C PHE A 242 -12.04 5.16 -5.90
N PRO A 243 -10.91 5.89 -5.83
CA PRO A 243 -9.65 5.44 -6.41
C PRO A 243 -9.07 4.25 -5.62
N VAL A 244 -9.30 3.04 -6.11
CA VAL A 244 -8.71 1.82 -5.56
C VAL A 244 -7.36 1.54 -6.20
N THR A 245 -6.40 1.21 -5.38
CA THR A 245 -5.04 0.81 -5.77
C THR A 245 -4.75 -0.61 -5.26
N PRO A 246 -3.69 -1.30 -5.74
CA PRO A 246 -3.29 -2.56 -5.13
C PRO A 246 -3.03 -2.47 -3.62
N HIS A 247 -2.66 -1.29 -3.11
CA HIS A 247 -2.46 -1.08 -1.68
C HIS A 247 -3.77 -0.99 -0.90
N SER A 248 -4.86 -0.59 -1.56
CA SER A 248 -6.19 -0.53 -0.96
C SER A 248 -6.70 -1.93 -0.54
N PHE A 249 -6.36 -2.99 -1.28
CA PHE A 249 -6.68 -4.36 -0.88
C PHE A 249 -6.04 -4.76 0.45
N ARG A 250 -4.80 -4.33 0.66
CA ARG A 250 -4.10 -4.56 1.92
C ARG A 250 -4.71 -3.77 3.08
N HIS A 251 -5.11 -2.53 2.83
CA HIS A 251 -5.82 -1.72 3.82
C HIS A 251 -7.18 -2.33 4.14
N GLY A 252 -7.94 -2.78 3.13
CA GLY A 252 -9.22 -3.44 3.33
C GLY A 252 -9.10 -4.70 4.17
N LEU A 253 -8.11 -5.57 3.88
CA LEU A 253 -7.86 -6.75 4.71
C LEU A 253 -7.50 -6.37 6.15
N ALA A 254 -6.65 -5.35 6.36
CA ALA A 254 -6.32 -4.87 7.69
C ALA A 254 -7.56 -4.41 8.46
N THR A 255 -8.41 -3.61 7.81
CA THR A 255 -9.68 -3.12 8.35
C THR A 255 -10.61 -4.25 8.73
N GLU A 256 -10.78 -5.22 7.83
CA GLU A 256 -11.66 -6.37 8.05
C GLU A 256 -11.19 -7.25 9.20
N LEU A 257 -9.88 -7.51 9.31
CA LEU A 257 -9.31 -8.26 10.42
C LEU A 257 -9.52 -7.55 11.76
N VAL A 258 -9.37 -6.23 11.81
CA VAL A 258 -9.64 -5.42 13.01
C VAL A 258 -11.13 -5.43 13.36
N ARG A 259 -12.02 -5.23 12.39
CA ARG A 259 -13.48 -5.32 12.58
C ARG A 259 -13.91 -6.66 13.15
N ARG A 260 -13.26 -7.74 12.71
CA ARG A 260 -13.46 -9.10 13.25
C ARG A 260 -12.73 -9.37 14.56
N ARG A 261 -12.19 -8.34 15.21
CA ARG A 261 -11.51 -8.42 16.52
C ARG A 261 -10.30 -9.38 16.53
N VAL A 262 -9.64 -9.53 15.39
CA VAL A 262 -8.37 -10.26 15.33
C VAL A 262 -7.32 -9.48 16.10
N ARG A 263 -6.56 -10.16 16.97
CA ARG A 263 -5.53 -9.54 17.80
C ARG A 263 -4.54 -8.73 16.96
N GLU A 264 -4.17 -7.54 17.42
CA GLU A 264 -3.24 -6.64 16.72
C GLU A 264 -1.93 -7.34 16.33
N SER A 265 -1.37 -8.16 17.20
CA SER A 265 -0.17 -8.95 16.91
C SER A 265 -0.35 -9.92 15.74
N THR A 266 -1.54 -10.52 15.62
CA THR A 266 -1.89 -11.42 14.50
C THR A 266 -2.06 -10.64 13.20
N VAL A 267 -2.73 -9.48 13.24
CA VAL A 267 -2.84 -8.59 12.07
C VAL A 267 -1.45 -8.15 11.60
N GLN A 268 -0.56 -7.78 12.53
CA GLN A 268 0.84 -7.43 12.24
C GLN A 268 1.58 -8.59 11.57
N ALA A 269 1.43 -9.81 12.09
CA ALA A 269 2.08 -11.01 11.55
C ALA A 269 1.58 -11.31 10.11
N ILE A 270 0.27 -11.31 9.89
CA ILE A 270 -0.35 -11.55 8.57
C ILE A 270 0.13 -10.51 7.56
N LEU A 271 0.04 -9.24 7.91
CA LEU A 271 0.41 -8.15 7.02
C LEU A 271 1.93 -7.94 6.94
N GLY A 272 2.68 -8.39 7.95
CA GLY A 272 4.12 -8.19 8.03
C GLY A 272 4.47 -6.71 8.18
N HIS A 273 3.82 -6.01 9.11
CA HIS A 273 4.19 -4.66 9.48
C HIS A 273 5.49 -4.67 10.31
N ALA A 274 6.45 -3.85 9.93
CA ALA A 274 7.72 -3.73 10.66
C ALA A 274 7.56 -2.88 11.94
N SER A 275 6.48 -2.11 12.05
CA SER A 275 6.19 -1.23 13.19
C SER A 275 4.75 -1.39 13.66
N PRO A 276 4.53 -1.47 14.99
CA PRO A 276 3.18 -1.45 15.59
C PRO A 276 2.38 -0.21 15.22
N VAL A 277 3.05 0.93 15.05
CA VAL A 277 2.42 2.21 14.65
C VAL A 277 1.60 2.07 13.37
N THR A 278 2.05 1.24 12.42
CA THR A 278 1.32 1.03 11.16
C THR A 278 0.01 0.26 11.37
N THR A 279 -0.08 -0.59 12.38
CA THR A 279 -1.32 -1.34 12.70
C THR A 279 -2.25 -0.50 13.58
N ARG A 280 -1.72 0.32 14.49
CA ARG A 280 -2.51 1.23 15.33
C ARG A 280 -3.33 2.24 14.54
N ILE A 281 -2.91 2.58 13.31
CA ILE A 281 -3.70 3.42 12.39
C ILE A 281 -5.07 2.79 12.11
N TYR A 282 -5.20 1.47 12.17
CA TYR A 282 -6.45 0.75 11.93
C TYR A 282 -7.25 0.49 13.22
N VAL A 283 -6.62 0.57 14.38
CA VAL A 283 -7.30 0.41 15.70
C VAL A 283 -8.15 1.64 16.03
N HIS A 284 -7.85 2.80 15.46
CA HIS A 284 -8.66 4.01 15.59
C HIS A 284 -9.83 4.07 14.58
N LEU A 285 -10.18 2.94 13.99
CA LEU A 285 -11.27 2.86 13.03
C LEU A 285 -12.61 3.04 13.71
N THR A 286 -13.05 4.25 13.63
CA THR A 286 -14.40 4.79 13.73
C THR A 286 -15.00 4.88 15.14
N ALA A 287 -15.45 6.07 15.48
CA ALA A 287 -16.39 6.29 16.58
C ALA A 287 -17.63 5.36 16.45
N GLN A 288 -17.96 4.93 15.23
CA GLN A 288 -19.04 4.00 14.95
C GLN A 288 -18.71 2.57 15.42
N ASP A 289 -17.50 2.05 15.17
CA ASP A 289 -17.10 0.72 15.65
C ASP A 289 -17.11 0.68 17.19
N ALA A 290 -16.67 1.76 17.85
CA ALA A 290 -16.74 1.87 19.31
C ALA A 290 -18.17 1.93 19.83
N ALA A 291 -19.07 2.64 19.14
CA ALA A 291 -20.48 2.68 19.48
C ALA A 291 -21.15 1.32 19.27
N ASP A 292 -20.86 0.64 18.17
CA ASP A 292 -21.41 -0.67 17.86
C ASP A 292 -20.94 -1.73 18.87
N GLU A 293 -19.65 -1.70 19.27
CA GLU A 293 -19.14 -2.56 20.34
C GLU A 293 -19.77 -2.27 21.70
N TYR A 294 -19.93 -0.99 22.06
CA TYR A 294 -20.59 -0.58 23.28
C TYR A 294 -22.03 -1.09 23.31
N HIS A 295 -22.75 -0.91 22.20
CA HIS A 295 -24.15 -1.34 22.10
C HIS A 295 -24.31 -2.85 22.03
N ALA A 296 -23.33 -3.58 21.53
CA ALA A 296 -23.33 -5.05 21.60
C ALA A 296 -23.20 -5.58 23.03
N VAL A 297 -22.50 -4.85 23.91
CA VAL A 297 -22.31 -5.24 25.34
C VAL A 297 -23.44 -4.74 26.22
N PHE A 298 -23.87 -3.49 26.05
CA PHE A 298 -24.78 -2.80 26.95
C PHE A 298 -26.20 -2.58 26.38
N GLY A 299 -26.44 -3.04 25.16
CA GLY A 299 -27.68 -2.84 24.41
C GLY A 299 -27.73 -1.51 23.65
N ALA A 300 -28.58 -1.45 22.63
CA ALA A 300 -28.76 -0.24 21.82
C ALA A 300 -29.27 0.92 22.65
N TYR A 301 -28.68 2.11 22.48
CA TYR A 301 -29.10 3.32 23.15
C TYR A 301 -30.55 3.66 22.80
N ARG A 302 -31.41 3.74 23.83
CA ARG A 302 -32.80 4.21 23.70
C ARG A 302 -32.88 5.63 24.25
N ARG A 303 -33.24 6.58 23.38
CA ARG A 303 -33.41 7.98 23.76
C ARG A 303 -34.53 8.09 24.81
N PRO A 304 -34.28 8.68 26.00
CA PRO A 304 -35.32 8.93 26.97
C PRO A 304 -36.41 9.83 26.34
N GLY A 305 -37.69 9.48 26.47
CA GLY A 305 -38.80 10.34 26.06
C GLY A 305 -39.57 9.94 24.79
N LYS A 306 -39.22 8.88 24.08
CA LYS A 306 -40.10 8.26 23.09
C LYS A 306 -40.90 7.12 23.72
N GLN A 307 -41.98 7.46 24.43
CA GLN A 307 -43.02 6.47 24.72
C GLN A 307 -43.58 5.95 23.39
N ARG A 308 -43.72 4.65 23.27
CA ARG A 308 -44.51 4.03 22.19
C ARG A 308 -45.88 4.66 22.24
N ARG A 309 -46.33 5.29 21.17
CA ARG A 309 -47.75 5.43 20.93
C ARG A 309 -48.30 4.01 20.78
N ALA A 310 -49.15 3.65 21.72
CA ALA A 310 -49.96 2.44 21.63
C ALA A 310 -50.86 2.61 20.39
N GLY A 311 -50.69 1.72 19.42
CA GLY A 311 -51.52 1.68 18.23
C GLY A 311 -50.72 1.41 16.96
N ASP A 312 -50.12 0.24 16.84
CA ASP A 312 -49.86 -0.48 15.59
C ASP A 312 -49.85 -1.97 15.97
N GLU A 313 -51.02 -2.57 15.93
CA GLU A 313 -51.25 -4.00 15.84
C GLU A 313 -51.05 -4.46 14.39
#